data_01e17c34549a833300c61eafabc7899a
#
_entry.id   01e17c34549a833300c61eafabc7899a
#
_cell.length_a   1.000
_cell.length_b   1.000
_cell.length_c   1.000
_cell.angle_alpha   90.00
_cell.angle_beta   90.00
_cell.angle_gamma   90.00
#
_symmetry.space_group_name_H-M   'P 1'
#
loop_
_entity.id
_entity.type
_entity.pdbx_description
1 polymer ?
#
loop_
_entity_poly.entity_id
_entity_poly.type
_entity_poly.pdbx_seq_one_letter_code
_entity_poly.pdbx_strand_id
1 'polypeptide(L)'
;MIAVVFAQQGPVIPNFGRGDECIRNNGRFCLHWFLDNFGDRFWPRVVEHIELTAIALAIGFVISFAAALIAYRYTRFELPFANLSALFYTVPSIAFFQIMVPITGIGWTSIEIALVSYTLLILFRNTLTGLQEVPDEAKEAAEGMGLTRAQSLVRVELPLAVPAIIAGVRVATVTTISLATIAAFITPLGLGAPIFSAIQTGANTAFVAASLLAIALALIADVVIVVVQRALTPWVRARSRAA
;
A
#
# COMPACT_ATOMS: atom_id res chain seq x y z
N MET A 1 -51.30 28.98 -13.13
CA MET A 1 -50.95 27.58 -12.91
C MET A 1 -49.88 27.21 -13.94
N ILE A 2 -48.60 27.45 -13.63
CA ILE A 2 -47.45 27.24 -14.55
C ILE A 2 -46.88 25.90 -14.17
N ALA A 3 -47.11 24.89 -15.02
CA ALA A 3 -46.46 23.59 -14.90
C ALA A 3 -45.01 23.73 -15.33
N VAL A 4 -44.09 23.69 -14.37
CA VAL A 4 -42.65 23.58 -14.65
C VAL A 4 -42.41 22.13 -15.09
N VAL A 5 -42.28 21.94 -16.41
CA VAL A 5 -41.81 20.67 -16.98
C VAL A 5 -40.31 20.57 -16.60
N PHE A 6 -40.02 19.79 -15.59
CA PHE A 6 -38.66 19.29 -15.38
C PHE A 6 -38.34 18.35 -16.56
N ALA A 7 -37.71 18.90 -17.58
CA ALA A 7 -37.02 18.06 -18.54
C ALA A 7 -36.00 17.24 -17.78
N GLN A 8 -36.23 15.92 -17.68
CA GLN A 8 -35.22 14.97 -17.28
C GLN A 8 -34.09 15.08 -18.30
N GLN A 9 -33.12 15.94 -17.99
CA GLN A 9 -31.82 15.84 -18.65
C GLN A 9 -31.24 14.51 -18.15
N GLY A 10 -31.36 13.49 -19.00
CA GLY A 10 -30.61 12.25 -18.77
C GLY A 10 -29.14 12.60 -18.55
N PRO A 11 -28.39 11.81 -17.79
CA PRO A 11 -27.02 12.09 -17.50
C PRO A 11 -26.30 12.40 -18.81
N VAL A 12 -25.63 13.57 -18.89
CA VAL A 12 -24.78 13.93 -20.02
C VAL A 12 -23.54 13.03 -19.92
N ILE A 13 -23.68 11.82 -20.51
CA ILE A 13 -22.58 10.89 -20.59
C ILE A 13 -21.65 11.44 -21.67
N PRO A 14 -20.39 11.82 -21.34
CA PRO A 14 -19.41 12.14 -22.35
C PRO A 14 -19.32 10.98 -23.33
N ASN A 15 -19.27 11.29 -24.62
CA ASN A 15 -19.27 10.28 -25.69
C ASN A 15 -17.94 9.51 -25.66
N PHE A 16 -17.88 8.41 -24.90
CA PHE A 16 -16.69 7.60 -24.67
C PHE A 16 -16.35 6.66 -25.84
N GLY A 17 -16.58 7.09 -27.06
CA GLY A 17 -16.26 6.33 -28.27
C GLY A 17 -17.49 5.77 -28.98
N ARG A 18 -17.31 5.50 -30.26
CA ARG A 18 -18.36 5.07 -31.16
C ARG A 18 -18.93 3.71 -30.72
N GLY A 19 -20.20 3.68 -30.31
CA GLY A 19 -21.05 2.62 -30.80
C GLY A 19 -21.36 1.45 -29.91
N ASP A 20 -20.76 1.22 -28.74
CA ASP A 20 -21.18 0.11 -27.88
C ASP A 20 -22.46 0.49 -27.12
N GLU A 21 -23.54 -0.26 -27.38
CA GLU A 21 -24.86 -0.07 -26.75
C GLU A 21 -24.75 -0.14 -25.21
N CYS A 22 -23.86 -0.98 -24.68
CA CYS A 22 -23.57 -1.11 -23.25
C CYS A 22 -23.10 0.22 -22.65
N ILE A 23 -22.19 0.92 -23.31
CA ILE A 23 -21.67 2.23 -22.85
C ILE A 23 -22.75 3.31 -22.98
N ARG A 24 -23.52 3.33 -24.07
CA ARG A 24 -24.62 4.30 -24.24
C ARG A 24 -25.69 4.17 -23.15
N ASN A 25 -25.95 2.96 -22.71
CA ASN A 25 -26.90 2.67 -21.64
C ASN A 25 -26.26 2.70 -20.24
N ASN A 26 -24.98 3.17 -20.13
CA ASN A 26 -24.23 3.19 -18.90
C ASN A 26 -24.27 1.85 -18.12
N GLY A 27 -24.04 0.76 -18.84
CA GLY A 27 -24.01 -0.58 -18.27
C GLY A 27 -23.04 -0.68 -17.09
N ARG A 28 -23.35 -1.60 -16.17
CA ARG A 28 -22.52 -1.79 -14.96
C ARG A 28 -21.07 -2.13 -15.28
N PHE A 29 -20.83 -2.96 -16.29
CA PHE A 29 -19.52 -3.32 -16.79
C PHE A 29 -19.57 -3.76 -18.24
N CYS A 30 -18.95 -3.00 -19.13
CA CYS A 30 -18.89 -3.25 -20.57
C CYS A 30 -17.50 -3.82 -20.92
N LEU A 31 -17.40 -5.15 -20.97
CA LEU A 31 -16.12 -5.85 -21.13
C LEU A 31 -15.37 -5.45 -22.41
N HIS A 32 -16.07 -5.34 -23.56
CA HIS A 32 -15.47 -4.96 -24.83
C HIS A 32 -14.80 -3.58 -24.72
N TRP A 33 -15.52 -2.59 -24.20
CA TRP A 33 -14.98 -1.25 -23.99
C TRP A 33 -13.77 -1.26 -23.03
N PHE A 34 -13.82 -2.06 -21.98
CA PHE A 34 -12.70 -2.18 -21.04
C PHE A 34 -11.46 -2.72 -21.73
N LEU A 35 -11.58 -3.78 -22.54
CA LEU A 35 -10.46 -4.39 -23.25
C LEU A 35 -9.86 -3.42 -24.28
N ASP A 36 -10.71 -2.71 -25.03
CA ASP A 36 -10.27 -1.72 -26.03
C ASP A 36 -9.52 -0.52 -25.40
N ASN A 37 -9.91 -0.14 -24.19
CA ASN A 37 -9.32 1.01 -23.48
C ASN A 37 -8.28 0.62 -22.43
N PHE A 38 -7.99 -0.68 -22.25
CA PHE A 38 -7.08 -1.14 -21.20
C PHE A 38 -5.67 -0.57 -21.38
N GLY A 39 -5.11 -0.68 -22.59
CA GLY A 39 -3.73 -0.24 -22.87
C GLY A 39 -3.52 1.26 -22.67
N ASP A 40 -4.45 2.07 -23.15
CA ASP A 40 -4.28 3.53 -23.19
C ASP A 40 -4.76 4.24 -21.91
N ARG A 41 -5.77 3.70 -21.24
CA ARG A 41 -6.40 4.38 -20.10
C ARG A 41 -6.08 3.76 -18.75
N PHE A 42 -6.05 2.42 -18.66
CA PHE A 42 -5.88 1.75 -17.37
C PHE A 42 -4.44 1.33 -17.11
N TRP A 43 -3.74 0.79 -18.11
CA TRP A 43 -2.37 0.31 -17.92
C TRP A 43 -1.40 1.39 -17.40
N PRO A 44 -1.36 2.61 -17.94
CA PRO A 44 -0.52 3.65 -17.38
C PRO A 44 -0.84 3.96 -15.92
N ARG A 45 -2.13 3.90 -15.54
CA ARG A 45 -2.58 4.12 -14.16
C ARG A 45 -2.20 2.98 -13.22
N VAL A 46 -2.17 1.74 -13.73
CA VAL A 46 -1.65 0.58 -12.97
C VAL A 46 -0.17 0.78 -12.69
N VAL A 47 0.63 1.12 -13.70
CA VAL A 47 2.07 1.36 -13.55
C VAL A 47 2.34 2.49 -12.54
N GLU A 48 1.69 3.62 -12.72
CA GLU A 48 1.79 4.77 -11.82
C GLU A 48 1.41 4.40 -10.36
N HIS A 49 0.39 3.56 -10.18
CA HIS A 49 -0.02 3.09 -8.85
C HIS A 49 1.02 2.15 -8.21
N ILE A 50 1.63 1.29 -9.02
CA ILE A 50 2.73 0.42 -8.58
C ILE A 50 3.94 1.26 -8.18
N GLU A 51 4.31 2.26 -8.97
CA GLU A 51 5.43 3.15 -8.69
C GLU A 51 5.24 3.89 -7.37
N LEU A 52 4.07 4.55 -7.17
CA LEU A 52 3.70 5.21 -5.90
C LEU A 52 3.85 4.26 -4.72
N THR A 53 3.25 3.08 -4.82
CA THR A 53 3.25 2.11 -3.72
C THR A 53 4.67 1.58 -3.44
N ALA A 54 5.43 1.24 -4.49
CA ALA A 54 6.76 0.68 -4.35
C ALA A 54 7.76 1.67 -3.75
N ILE A 55 7.72 2.93 -4.18
CA ILE A 55 8.59 3.99 -3.66
C ILE A 55 8.27 4.27 -2.19
N ALA A 56 6.98 4.45 -1.86
CA ALA A 56 6.56 4.67 -0.48
C ALA A 56 6.98 3.52 0.46
N LEU A 57 6.81 2.27 0.01
CA LEU A 57 7.23 1.09 0.78
C LEU A 57 8.74 1.00 0.92
N ALA A 58 9.50 1.26 -0.14
CA ALA A 58 10.96 1.18 -0.11
C ALA A 58 11.54 2.22 0.87
N ILE A 59 11.11 3.48 0.76
CA ILE A 59 11.56 4.56 1.66
C ILE A 59 11.12 4.27 3.10
N GLY A 60 9.84 3.94 3.29
CA GLY A 60 9.29 3.63 4.61
C GLY A 60 9.96 2.42 5.25
N PHE A 61 10.30 1.38 4.46
CA PHE A 61 11.02 0.21 4.96
C PHE A 61 12.44 0.58 5.43
N VAL A 62 13.19 1.33 4.63
CA VAL A 62 14.55 1.75 5.01
C VAL A 62 14.53 2.55 6.31
N ILE A 63 13.64 3.52 6.43
CA ILE A 63 13.52 4.35 7.64
C ILE A 63 13.10 3.50 8.85
N SER A 64 12.05 2.72 8.70
CA SER A 64 11.48 1.90 9.78
C SER A 64 12.42 0.78 10.22
N PHE A 65 13.11 0.14 9.29
CA PHE A 65 14.09 -0.90 9.57
C PHE A 65 15.28 -0.35 10.34
N ALA A 66 15.85 0.78 9.88
CA ALA A 66 16.95 1.46 10.60
C ALA A 66 16.49 1.88 12.00
N ALA A 67 15.30 2.48 12.12
CA ALA A 67 14.74 2.88 13.41
C ALA A 67 14.52 1.69 14.35
N ALA A 68 14.04 0.55 13.82
CA ALA A 68 13.84 -0.68 14.60
C ALA A 68 15.17 -1.26 15.12
N LEU A 69 16.22 -1.26 14.30
CA LEU A 69 17.56 -1.68 14.74
C LEU A 69 18.12 -0.76 15.83
N ILE A 70 17.92 0.56 15.70
CA ILE A 70 18.31 1.53 16.74
C ILE A 70 17.52 1.29 18.03
N ALA A 71 16.19 1.09 17.93
CA ALA A 71 15.32 0.81 19.08
C ALA A 71 15.67 -0.52 19.75
N TYR A 72 15.99 -1.55 18.97
CA TYR A 72 16.44 -2.85 19.47
C TYR A 72 17.74 -2.75 20.26
N ARG A 73 18.63 -1.86 19.84
CA ARG A 73 19.89 -1.61 20.56
C ARG A 73 19.74 -0.62 21.72
N TYR A 74 18.87 0.38 21.57
CA TYR A 74 18.65 1.46 22.52
C TYR A 74 17.16 1.59 22.83
N THR A 75 16.68 0.89 23.82
CA THR A 75 15.23 0.80 24.19
C THR A 75 14.57 2.16 24.41
N ARG A 76 15.36 3.16 24.83
CA ARG A 76 14.86 4.54 25.01
C ARG A 76 14.39 5.20 23.71
N PHE A 77 14.82 4.71 22.54
CA PHE A 77 14.42 5.23 21.24
C PHE A 77 13.09 4.65 20.76
N GLU A 78 12.67 3.50 21.31
CA GLU A 78 11.44 2.79 20.89
C GLU A 78 10.19 3.66 21.03
N LEU A 79 9.91 4.16 22.26
CA LEU A 79 8.69 4.93 22.53
C LEU A 79 8.61 6.26 21.75
N PRO A 80 9.66 7.09 21.67
CA PRO A 80 9.63 8.30 20.87
C PRO A 80 9.31 8.04 19.39
N PHE A 81 9.97 7.08 18.76
CA PHE A 81 9.73 6.78 17.35
C PHE A 81 8.35 6.15 17.12
N ALA A 82 7.95 5.23 18.00
CA ALA A 82 6.62 4.61 17.94
C ALA A 82 5.50 5.64 18.08
N ASN A 83 5.62 6.57 19.02
CA ASN A 83 4.62 7.61 19.25
C ASN A 83 4.55 8.60 18.07
N LEU A 84 5.70 9.00 17.52
CA LEU A 84 5.74 9.85 16.33
C LEU A 84 5.09 9.17 15.13
N SER A 85 5.42 7.91 14.88
CA SER A 85 4.84 7.13 13.79
C SER A 85 3.33 6.88 14.00
N ALA A 86 2.90 6.66 15.25
CA ALA A 86 1.50 6.52 15.60
C ALA A 86 0.73 7.83 15.38
N LEU A 87 1.33 8.98 15.69
CA LEU A 87 0.74 10.29 15.41
C LEU A 87 0.42 10.43 13.91
N PHE A 88 1.37 10.14 13.03
CA PHE A 88 1.13 10.17 11.58
C PHE A 88 0.04 9.19 11.17
N TYR A 89 0.03 8.00 11.73
CA TYR A 89 -0.95 6.96 11.41
C TYR A 89 -2.38 7.31 11.85
N THR A 90 -2.55 8.13 12.91
CA THR A 90 -3.87 8.54 13.40
C THR A 90 -4.48 9.70 12.61
N VAL A 91 -3.69 10.45 11.86
CA VAL A 91 -4.21 11.54 11.01
C VAL A 91 -5.10 10.95 9.92
N PRO A 92 -6.34 11.44 9.70
CA PRO A 92 -7.17 10.99 8.58
C PRO A 92 -6.44 11.19 7.24
N SER A 93 -6.42 10.16 6.38
CA SER A 93 -5.60 10.15 5.17
C SER A 93 -5.85 11.32 4.24
N ILE A 94 -7.12 11.65 3.95
CA ILE A 94 -7.46 12.81 3.11
C ILE A 94 -6.94 14.12 3.74
N ALA A 95 -7.06 14.28 5.06
CA ALA A 95 -6.56 15.47 5.74
C ALA A 95 -5.02 15.55 5.65
N PHE A 96 -4.32 14.42 5.79
CA PHE A 96 -2.86 14.40 5.71
C PHE A 96 -2.37 14.77 4.31
N PHE A 97 -2.96 14.19 3.26
CA PHE A 97 -2.63 14.59 1.89
C PHE A 97 -2.85 16.09 1.65
N GLN A 98 -3.96 16.67 2.16
CA GLN A 98 -4.26 18.09 2.01
C GLN A 98 -3.28 18.99 2.79
N ILE A 99 -2.84 18.57 3.99
CA ILE A 99 -1.85 19.32 4.79
C ILE A 99 -0.49 19.37 4.08
N MET A 100 -0.14 18.34 3.30
CA MET A 100 1.11 18.34 2.53
C MET A 100 1.10 19.30 1.35
N VAL A 101 -0.07 19.61 0.77
CA VAL A 101 -0.19 20.48 -0.41
C VAL A 101 0.42 21.88 -0.21
N PRO A 102 0.13 22.63 0.86
CA PRO A 102 0.73 23.95 1.07
C PRO A 102 2.25 23.91 1.33
N ILE A 103 2.80 22.74 1.71
CA ILE A 103 4.22 22.58 2.02
C ILE A 103 5.01 22.17 0.77
N THR A 104 4.49 21.25 -0.03
CA THR A 104 5.20 20.60 -1.14
C THR A 104 4.57 20.84 -2.51
N GLY A 105 3.43 21.52 -2.56
CA GLY A 105 2.63 21.70 -3.78
C GLY A 105 1.70 20.49 -4.06
N ILE A 106 0.84 20.67 -5.08
CA ILE A 106 0.00 19.57 -5.60
C ILE A 106 0.88 18.72 -6.51
N GLY A 107 1.01 17.43 -6.20
CA GLY A 107 1.79 16.53 -7.04
C GLY A 107 2.25 15.25 -6.34
N TRP A 108 3.18 14.58 -6.96
CA TRP A 108 3.76 13.32 -6.52
C TRP A 108 4.34 13.39 -5.10
N THR A 109 5.16 14.41 -4.83
CA THR A 109 5.88 14.54 -3.56
C THR A 109 4.96 14.64 -2.34
N SER A 110 3.85 15.37 -2.46
CA SER A 110 2.88 15.52 -1.34
C SER A 110 2.22 14.19 -0.99
N ILE A 111 1.94 13.37 -1.99
CA ILE A 111 1.38 12.03 -1.81
C ILE A 111 2.41 11.08 -1.21
N GLU A 112 3.63 11.07 -1.75
CA GLU A 112 4.69 10.18 -1.28
C GLU A 112 5.05 10.39 0.19
N ILE A 113 5.20 11.64 0.63
CA ILE A 113 5.50 11.93 2.04
C ILE A 113 4.41 11.37 2.96
N ALA A 114 3.16 11.53 2.61
CA ALA A 114 2.06 11.01 3.41
C ALA A 114 2.03 9.47 3.37
N LEU A 115 2.17 8.85 2.20
CA LEU A 115 2.20 7.38 2.07
C LEU A 115 3.35 6.77 2.87
N VAL A 116 4.56 7.32 2.76
CA VAL A 116 5.72 6.89 3.55
C VAL A 116 5.40 6.97 5.04
N SER A 117 4.83 8.09 5.50
CA SER A 117 4.50 8.30 6.91
C SER A 117 3.55 7.25 7.46
N TYR A 118 2.57 6.80 6.67
CA TYR A 118 1.65 5.72 7.06
C TYR A 118 2.31 4.35 7.15
N THR A 119 3.38 4.09 6.39
CA THR A 119 4.08 2.81 6.46
C THR A 119 4.95 2.67 7.71
N LEU A 120 5.42 3.80 8.28
CA LEU A 120 6.42 3.81 9.35
C LEU A 120 6.01 2.99 10.56
N LEU A 121 4.79 3.19 11.06
CA LEU A 121 4.32 2.51 12.27
C LEU A 121 4.25 0.99 12.06
N ILE A 122 3.66 0.56 10.94
CA ILE A 122 3.45 -0.85 10.63
C ILE A 122 4.80 -1.56 10.49
N LEU A 123 5.70 -1.00 9.69
CA LEU A 123 6.99 -1.60 9.39
C LEU A 123 7.91 -1.59 10.62
N PHE A 124 7.93 -0.48 11.37
CA PHE A 124 8.72 -0.36 12.60
C PHE A 124 8.29 -1.40 13.64
N ARG A 125 6.98 -1.46 13.95
CA ARG A 125 6.45 -2.38 14.97
C ARG A 125 6.72 -3.83 14.61
N ASN A 126 6.42 -4.26 13.38
CA ASN A 126 6.63 -5.64 12.97
C ASN A 126 8.11 -6.01 12.94
N THR A 127 8.99 -5.11 12.53
CA THR A 127 10.45 -5.35 12.54
C THR A 127 10.97 -5.48 13.97
N LEU A 128 10.61 -4.54 14.84
CA LEU A 128 11.07 -4.55 16.22
C LEU A 128 10.55 -5.75 17.00
N THR A 129 9.25 -6.03 16.90
CA THR A 129 8.64 -7.22 17.53
C THR A 129 9.29 -8.50 17.03
N GLY A 130 9.53 -8.63 15.72
CA GLY A 130 10.21 -9.79 15.15
C GLY A 130 11.61 -10.02 15.72
N LEU A 131 12.37 -8.95 16.00
CA LEU A 131 13.68 -9.04 16.65
C LEU A 131 13.58 -9.36 18.15
N GLN A 132 12.58 -8.80 18.83
CA GLN A 132 12.33 -9.04 20.26
C GLN A 132 11.85 -10.45 20.56
N GLU A 133 11.10 -11.07 19.64
CA GLU A 133 10.57 -12.43 19.75
C GLU A 133 11.59 -13.54 19.40
N VAL A 134 12.81 -13.18 19.02
CA VAL A 134 13.87 -14.20 18.82
C VAL A 134 14.18 -14.89 20.14
N PRO A 135 14.10 -16.25 20.21
CA PRO A 135 14.35 -16.99 21.44
C PRO A 135 15.71 -16.71 22.04
N ASP A 136 15.77 -16.57 23.36
CA ASP A 136 17.03 -16.29 24.07
C ASP A 136 18.02 -17.44 23.94
N GLU A 137 17.54 -18.68 23.85
CA GLU A 137 18.37 -19.86 23.60
C GLU A 137 19.14 -19.76 22.28
N ALA A 138 18.55 -19.13 21.24
CA ALA A 138 19.23 -18.91 19.97
C ALA A 138 20.33 -17.84 20.09
N LYS A 139 20.09 -16.81 20.91
CA LYS A 139 21.07 -15.76 21.19
C LYS A 139 22.23 -16.30 22.03
N GLU A 140 21.93 -17.06 23.09
CA GLU A 140 22.92 -17.71 23.94
C GLU A 140 23.79 -18.70 23.16
N ALA A 141 23.18 -19.51 22.27
CA ALA A 141 23.92 -20.41 21.39
C ALA A 141 24.86 -19.64 20.45
N ALA A 142 24.43 -18.49 19.92
CA ALA A 142 25.27 -17.63 19.09
C ALA A 142 26.48 -17.07 19.88
N GLU A 143 26.25 -16.62 21.11
CA GLU A 143 27.31 -16.14 22.01
C GLU A 143 28.26 -17.28 22.38
N GLY A 144 27.74 -18.46 22.69
CA GLY A 144 28.54 -19.67 22.99
C GLY A 144 29.43 -20.13 21.82
N MET A 145 29.02 -19.85 20.58
CA MET A 145 29.84 -20.06 19.37
C MET A 145 30.86 -18.93 19.12
N GLY A 146 30.96 -17.94 19.99
CA GLY A 146 31.90 -16.82 19.87
C GLY A 146 31.48 -15.75 18.87
N LEU A 147 30.22 -15.67 18.46
CA LEU A 147 29.72 -14.61 17.61
C LEU A 147 29.70 -13.26 18.37
N THR A 148 30.19 -12.21 17.72
CA THR A 148 30.00 -10.86 18.24
C THR A 148 28.53 -10.45 18.15
N ARG A 149 28.08 -9.46 18.90
CA ARG A 149 26.69 -8.94 18.85
C ARG A 149 26.22 -8.60 17.44
N ALA A 150 27.07 -7.98 16.63
CA ALA A 150 26.73 -7.65 15.24
C ALA A 150 26.60 -8.92 14.37
N GLN A 151 27.44 -9.93 14.61
CA GLN A 151 27.37 -11.20 13.91
C GLN A 151 26.12 -12.00 14.33
N SER A 152 25.79 -12.03 15.65
CA SER A 152 24.54 -12.61 16.14
C SER A 152 23.33 -11.96 15.49
N LEU A 153 23.25 -10.64 15.50
CA LEU A 153 22.16 -9.90 14.88
C LEU A 153 21.96 -10.29 13.40
N VAL A 154 23.04 -10.27 12.60
CA VAL A 154 22.92 -10.50 11.15
C VAL A 154 22.73 -11.97 10.79
N ARG A 155 23.38 -12.89 11.51
CA ARG A 155 23.42 -14.32 11.17
C ARG A 155 22.34 -15.17 11.85
N VAL A 156 21.80 -14.68 12.98
CA VAL A 156 20.85 -15.44 13.79
C VAL A 156 19.54 -14.68 13.97
N GLU A 157 19.59 -13.48 14.54
CA GLU A 157 18.39 -12.76 14.96
C GLU A 157 17.58 -12.25 13.76
N LEU A 158 18.22 -11.55 12.79
CA LEU A 158 17.52 -11.07 11.58
C LEU A 158 16.91 -12.20 10.76
N PRO A 159 17.60 -13.31 10.44
CA PRO A 159 16.97 -14.43 9.78
C PRO A 159 15.75 -14.99 10.51
N LEU A 160 15.81 -15.09 11.84
CA LEU A 160 14.68 -15.56 12.64
C LEU A 160 13.53 -14.54 12.69
N ALA A 161 13.82 -13.23 12.60
CA ALA A 161 12.83 -12.16 12.55
C ALA A 161 12.18 -11.97 11.17
N VAL A 162 12.78 -12.50 10.08
CA VAL A 162 12.28 -12.33 8.70
C VAL A 162 10.78 -12.61 8.55
N PRO A 163 10.19 -13.67 9.15
CA PRO A 163 8.77 -13.92 9.00
C PRO A 163 7.88 -12.77 9.50
N ALA A 164 8.24 -12.17 10.65
CA ALA A 164 7.52 -11.03 11.21
C ALA A 164 7.75 -9.75 10.38
N ILE A 165 8.97 -9.52 9.92
CA ILE A 165 9.30 -8.39 9.04
C ILE A 165 8.47 -8.44 7.75
N ILE A 166 8.42 -9.61 7.10
CA ILE A 166 7.64 -9.77 5.87
C ILE A 166 6.13 -9.65 6.15
N ALA A 167 5.64 -10.12 7.29
CA ALA A 167 4.26 -9.89 7.68
C ALA A 167 3.94 -8.38 7.77
N GLY A 168 4.86 -7.59 8.33
CA GLY A 168 4.76 -6.12 8.34
C GLY A 168 4.75 -5.52 6.95
N VAL A 169 5.65 -5.94 6.07
CA VAL A 169 5.71 -5.50 4.66
C VAL A 169 4.39 -5.81 3.95
N ARG A 170 3.84 -6.98 4.17
CA ARG A 170 2.57 -7.42 3.59
C ARG A 170 1.40 -6.50 3.98
N VAL A 171 1.25 -6.23 5.27
CA VAL A 171 0.21 -5.31 5.78
C VAL A 171 0.42 -3.90 5.25
N ALA A 172 1.66 -3.40 5.30
CA ALA A 172 2.00 -2.07 4.78
C ALA A 172 1.70 -1.95 3.28
N THR A 173 2.00 -2.98 2.47
CA THR A 173 1.74 -2.97 1.02
C THR A 173 0.26 -2.83 0.71
N VAL A 174 -0.59 -3.68 1.29
CA VAL A 174 -2.04 -3.63 1.05
C VAL A 174 -2.64 -2.29 1.52
N THR A 175 -2.19 -1.80 2.68
CA THR A 175 -2.62 -0.51 3.20
C THR A 175 -2.19 0.64 2.29
N THR A 176 -0.95 0.63 1.79
CA THR A 176 -0.43 1.69 0.91
C THR A 176 -1.15 1.70 -0.45
N ILE A 177 -1.45 0.55 -1.05
CA ILE A 177 -2.28 0.46 -2.27
C ILE A 177 -3.65 1.11 -2.03
N SER A 178 -4.28 0.83 -0.89
CA SER A 178 -5.58 1.42 -0.55
C SER A 178 -5.49 2.94 -0.37
N LEU A 179 -4.47 3.42 0.34
CA LEU A 179 -4.25 4.84 0.59
C LEU A 179 -3.89 5.60 -0.69
N ALA A 180 -3.07 5.02 -1.58
CA ALA A 180 -2.75 5.59 -2.88
C ALA A 180 -3.99 5.75 -3.77
N THR A 181 -4.98 4.86 -3.63
CA THR A 181 -6.27 5.03 -4.31
C THR A 181 -7.00 6.29 -3.82
N ILE A 182 -7.00 6.53 -2.50
CA ILE A 182 -7.64 7.71 -1.88
C ILE A 182 -6.88 9.01 -2.21
N ALA A 183 -5.56 8.95 -2.34
CA ALA A 183 -4.71 10.09 -2.67
C ALA A 183 -5.09 10.76 -4.00
N ALA A 184 -5.69 10.03 -4.93
CA ALA A 184 -6.19 10.55 -6.19
C ALA A 184 -7.32 11.59 -6.05
N PHE A 185 -7.92 11.71 -4.85
CA PHE A 185 -8.83 12.82 -4.52
C PHE A 185 -8.12 14.20 -4.58
N ILE A 186 -6.83 14.24 -4.25
CA ILE A 186 -6.03 15.47 -4.25
C ILE A 186 -5.29 15.65 -5.58
N THR A 187 -4.65 14.59 -6.05
CA THR A 187 -3.86 14.59 -7.29
C THR A 187 -4.26 13.36 -8.10
N PRO A 188 -4.73 13.53 -9.35
CA PRO A 188 -5.31 12.43 -10.15
C PRO A 188 -4.22 11.44 -10.63
N LEU A 189 -3.60 10.73 -9.70
CA LEU A 189 -2.58 9.73 -9.91
C LEU A 189 -3.10 8.30 -9.66
N GLY A 190 -2.47 7.33 -10.31
CA GLY A 190 -2.73 5.92 -10.13
C GLY A 190 -4.17 5.52 -10.45
N LEU A 191 -4.56 4.35 -9.95
CA LEU A 191 -5.90 3.76 -10.18
C LEU A 191 -7.03 4.54 -9.50
N GLY A 192 -6.74 5.37 -8.51
CA GLY A 192 -7.73 6.27 -7.91
C GLY A 192 -8.24 7.33 -8.89
N ALA A 193 -7.41 7.80 -9.83
CA ALA A 193 -7.79 8.84 -10.80
C ALA A 193 -9.02 8.44 -11.64
N PRO A 194 -9.06 7.29 -12.31
CA PRO A 194 -10.26 6.86 -13.04
C PRO A 194 -11.45 6.56 -12.12
N ILE A 195 -11.23 6.13 -10.86
CA ILE A 195 -12.32 5.92 -9.88
C ILE A 195 -13.01 7.24 -9.56
N PHE A 196 -12.27 8.28 -9.15
CA PHE A 196 -12.85 9.56 -8.79
C PHE A 196 -13.45 10.30 -10.00
N SER A 197 -12.80 10.22 -11.16
CA SER A 197 -13.37 10.76 -12.41
C SER A 197 -14.69 10.07 -12.77
N ALA A 198 -14.77 8.75 -12.63
CA ALA A 198 -15.97 7.99 -12.92
C ALA A 198 -17.12 8.30 -11.94
N ILE A 199 -16.82 8.57 -10.67
CA ILE A 199 -17.84 9.04 -9.70
C ILE A 199 -18.44 10.37 -10.15
N GLN A 200 -17.61 11.31 -10.61
CA GLN A 200 -18.07 12.64 -11.04
C GLN A 200 -18.88 12.59 -12.34
N THR A 201 -18.53 11.70 -13.25
CA THR A 201 -19.17 11.57 -14.58
C THR A 201 -20.29 10.54 -14.62
N GLY A 202 -20.48 9.75 -13.56
CA GLY A 202 -21.42 8.65 -13.53
C GLY A 202 -21.06 7.47 -14.43
N ALA A 203 -19.79 7.30 -14.82
CA ALA A 203 -19.33 6.28 -15.76
C ALA A 203 -19.14 4.92 -15.06
N ASN A 204 -20.22 4.12 -14.98
CA ASN A 204 -20.20 2.85 -14.23
C ASN A 204 -19.09 1.89 -14.64
N THR A 205 -18.88 1.66 -15.93
CA THR A 205 -17.85 0.74 -16.42
C THR A 205 -16.43 1.17 -15.99
N ALA A 206 -16.11 2.46 -16.11
CA ALA A 206 -14.80 2.97 -15.71
C ALA A 206 -14.58 2.85 -14.19
N PHE A 207 -15.63 3.14 -13.41
CA PHE A 207 -15.61 2.97 -11.95
C PHE A 207 -15.34 1.52 -11.55
N VAL A 208 -16.14 0.58 -12.08
CA VAL A 208 -16.00 -0.85 -11.75
C VAL A 208 -14.66 -1.40 -12.22
N ALA A 209 -14.24 -1.06 -13.46
CA ALA A 209 -12.96 -1.49 -14.00
C ALA A 209 -11.78 -1.07 -13.14
N ALA A 210 -11.68 0.23 -12.81
CA ALA A 210 -10.58 0.74 -12.01
C ALA A 210 -10.58 0.19 -10.58
N SER A 211 -11.77 0.02 -9.98
CA SER A 211 -11.91 -0.58 -8.65
C SER A 211 -11.47 -2.05 -8.63
N LEU A 212 -11.86 -2.84 -9.64
CA LEU A 212 -11.42 -4.23 -9.76
C LEU A 212 -9.91 -4.34 -10.00
N LEU A 213 -9.33 -3.44 -10.78
CA LEU A 213 -7.87 -3.40 -10.99
C LEU A 213 -7.12 -3.06 -9.69
N ALA A 214 -7.62 -2.12 -8.88
CA ALA A 214 -7.01 -1.80 -7.59
C ALA A 214 -7.08 -2.98 -6.61
N ILE A 215 -8.22 -3.67 -6.56
CA ILE A 215 -8.39 -4.89 -5.75
C ILE A 215 -7.46 -5.99 -6.26
N ALA A 216 -7.43 -6.23 -7.56
CA ALA A 216 -6.57 -7.25 -8.16
C ALA A 216 -5.08 -6.95 -7.88
N LEU A 217 -4.66 -5.68 -7.98
CA LEU A 217 -3.29 -5.27 -7.66
C LEU A 217 -2.94 -5.59 -6.20
N ALA A 218 -3.83 -5.26 -5.25
CA ALA A 218 -3.61 -5.55 -3.84
C ALA A 218 -3.51 -7.06 -3.57
N LEU A 219 -4.40 -7.86 -4.18
CA LEU A 219 -4.38 -9.32 -4.04
C LEU A 219 -3.13 -9.95 -4.68
N ILE A 220 -2.73 -9.50 -5.86
CA ILE A 220 -1.51 -9.97 -6.53
C ILE A 220 -0.28 -9.63 -5.70
N ALA A 221 -0.18 -8.39 -5.20
CA ALA A 221 0.92 -7.96 -4.34
C ALA A 221 0.99 -8.82 -3.07
N ASP A 222 -0.14 -9.07 -2.41
CA ASP A 222 -0.23 -9.93 -1.24
C ASP A 222 0.25 -11.36 -1.53
N VAL A 223 -0.23 -11.96 -2.61
CA VAL A 223 0.18 -13.31 -3.03
C VAL A 223 1.67 -13.37 -3.35
N VAL A 224 2.20 -12.38 -4.08
CA VAL A 224 3.63 -12.31 -4.41
C VAL A 224 4.47 -12.26 -3.13
N ILE A 225 4.11 -11.40 -2.17
CA ILE A 225 4.84 -11.30 -0.89
C ILE A 225 4.78 -12.61 -0.11
N VAL A 226 3.62 -13.29 -0.08
CA VAL A 226 3.48 -14.63 0.56
C VAL A 226 4.38 -15.67 -0.12
N VAL A 227 4.46 -15.67 -1.44
CA VAL A 227 5.36 -16.59 -2.18
C VAL A 227 6.83 -16.29 -1.85
N VAL A 228 7.21 -15.01 -1.84
CA VAL A 228 8.56 -14.56 -1.45
C VAL A 228 8.85 -14.97 0.00
N GLN A 229 7.93 -14.73 0.92
CA GLN A 229 8.07 -15.16 2.31
C GLN A 229 8.34 -16.66 2.42
N ARG A 230 7.52 -17.47 1.74
CA ARG A 230 7.69 -18.92 1.74
C ARG A 230 9.03 -19.39 1.16
N ALA A 231 9.60 -18.67 0.20
CA ALA A 231 10.91 -18.96 -0.36
C ALA A 231 12.06 -18.57 0.59
N LEU A 232 11.91 -17.44 1.29
CA LEU A 232 12.92 -16.90 2.20
C LEU A 232 12.91 -17.56 3.58
N THR A 233 11.83 -18.28 3.98
CA THR A 233 11.68 -18.86 5.31
C THR A 233 11.41 -20.37 5.29
N PRO A 234 12.29 -21.20 4.68
CA PRO A 234 12.06 -22.63 4.57
C PRO A 234 12.01 -23.35 5.94
N TRP A 235 12.72 -22.83 6.94
CA TRP A 235 12.76 -23.39 8.31
C TRP A 235 11.42 -23.31 9.05
N VAL A 236 10.57 -22.34 8.76
CA VAL A 236 9.23 -22.22 9.37
C VAL A 236 8.36 -23.42 9.01
N ARG A 237 8.50 -23.95 7.78
CA ARG A 237 7.77 -25.13 7.32
C ARG A 237 8.25 -26.42 7.99
N ALA A 238 9.55 -26.49 8.32
CA ALA A 238 10.09 -27.67 8.98
C ALA A 238 9.51 -27.83 10.40
N ARG A 239 9.32 -26.71 11.12
CA ARG A 239 8.69 -26.74 12.45
C ARG A 239 7.22 -27.18 12.42
N SER A 240 6.42 -26.70 11.45
CA SER A 240 5.00 -27.07 11.37
C SER A 240 4.73 -28.51 10.93
N ARG A 241 5.76 -29.25 10.46
CA ARG A 241 5.68 -30.69 10.15
C ARG A 241 6.13 -31.61 11.31
N ALA A 242 6.79 -31.01 12.30
CA ALA A 242 7.33 -31.73 13.45
C ALA A 242 6.45 -31.60 14.72
N ALA A 243 5.42 -30.73 14.68
CA ALA A 243 4.38 -30.57 15.67
C ALA A 243 3.08 -31.26 15.24
#